data_2391b1267adb84c471b0829fabd46ab8
#
_entry.id   2391b1267adb84c471b0829fabd46ab8
#
_cell.length_a   1.000
_cell.length_b   1.000
_cell.length_c   1.000
_cell.angle_alpha   90.00
_cell.angle_beta   90.00
_cell.angle_gamma   90.00
#
_symmetry.space_group_name_H-M   'P 1'
#
loop_
_entity.id
_entity.type
_entity.pdbx_description
1 polymer ?
#
loop_
_entity_poly.entity_id
_entity_poly.type
_entity_poly.pdbx_seq_one_letter_code
_entity_poly.pdbx_strand_id
1 'polypeptide(L)'
;MKEQFCRSAMLLGEEAIEQLAKKRVAVFGVGGVGSFCTEALARAGIGALTLFDSDDIAVSNINRQIIALHRTVGRPKAAVMRERILDI
;
A
#
# COMPACT_ATOMS: atom_id res chain seq x y z
N MET A 1 -0.43 20.66 -3.81
CA MET A 1 -0.20 19.26 -4.19
C MET A 1 1.22 18.85 -3.81
N LYS A 2 1.40 17.63 -3.29
CA LYS A 2 2.73 17.13 -2.97
C LYS A 2 3.52 16.83 -4.24
N GLU A 3 4.82 17.11 -4.22
CA GLU A 3 5.69 16.91 -5.36
C GLU A 3 5.71 15.48 -5.88
N GLN A 4 5.56 14.49 -4.98
CA GLN A 4 5.53 13.07 -5.38
C GLN A 4 4.43 12.73 -6.36
N PHE A 5 3.40 13.56 -6.50
CA PHE A 5 2.29 13.32 -7.43
C PHE A 5 2.37 14.17 -8.69
N CYS A 6 3.45 14.93 -8.88
CA CYS A 6 3.52 15.89 -10.01
C CYS A 6 3.44 15.19 -11.38
N ARG A 7 4.03 14.01 -11.52
CA ARG A 7 3.99 13.28 -12.79
C ARG A 7 2.62 12.65 -13.05
N SER A 8 1.96 12.15 -12.01
CA SER A 8 0.59 11.67 -12.12
C SER A 8 -0.36 12.81 -12.52
N ALA A 9 -0.13 13.99 -11.96
CA ALA A 9 -0.92 15.17 -12.30
C ALA A 9 -0.78 15.60 -13.76
N MET A 10 0.37 15.34 -14.39
CA MET A 10 0.55 15.61 -15.82
C MET A 10 -0.39 14.79 -16.69
N LEU A 11 -0.74 13.58 -16.26
CA LEU A 11 -1.65 12.70 -16.97
C LEU A 11 -3.11 12.89 -16.56
N LEU A 12 -3.36 13.02 -15.26
CA LEU A 12 -4.70 12.98 -14.69
C LEU A 12 -5.27 14.37 -14.39
N GLY A 13 -4.41 15.37 -14.21
CA GLY A 13 -4.78 16.71 -13.74
C GLY A 13 -4.75 16.80 -12.22
N GLU A 14 -4.54 18.02 -11.71
CA GLU A 14 -4.47 18.26 -10.25
C GLU A 14 -5.78 17.96 -9.56
N GLU A 15 -6.93 18.21 -10.21
CA GLU A 15 -8.25 17.92 -9.64
C GLU A 15 -8.41 16.43 -9.34
N ALA A 16 -7.96 15.55 -10.24
CA ALA A 16 -8.01 14.11 -10.01
C ALA A 16 -7.15 13.70 -8.81
N ILE A 17 -5.97 14.30 -8.65
CA ILE A 17 -5.10 14.04 -7.50
C ILE A 17 -5.78 14.46 -6.20
N GLU A 18 -6.44 15.62 -6.19
CA GLU A 18 -7.20 16.08 -5.02
C GLU A 18 -8.36 15.15 -4.69
N GLN A 19 -9.05 14.63 -5.71
CA GLN A 19 -10.15 13.67 -5.50
C GLN A 19 -9.64 12.35 -4.93
N LEU A 20 -8.51 11.84 -5.42
CA LEU A 20 -7.91 10.61 -4.88
C LEU A 20 -7.54 10.78 -3.40
N ALA A 21 -7.03 11.94 -3.02
CA ALA A 21 -6.67 12.22 -1.63
C ALA A 21 -7.87 12.20 -0.67
N LYS A 22 -9.08 12.30 -1.17
CA LYS A 22 -10.32 12.24 -0.38
C LYS A 22 -10.88 10.81 -0.29
N LYS A 23 -10.36 9.88 -1.05
CA LYS A 23 -10.88 8.50 -1.09
C LYS A 23 -10.38 7.70 0.09
N ARG A 24 -11.21 6.75 0.51
CA ARG A 24 -10.93 5.82 1.60
C ARG A 24 -11.14 4.41 1.07
N VAL A 25 -10.14 3.56 1.17
CA VAL A 25 -10.19 2.19 0.64
C VAL A 25 -9.86 1.20 1.74
N ALA A 26 -10.66 0.15 1.83
CA ALA A 26 -10.38 -0.99 2.70
C ALA A 26 -9.79 -2.11 1.85
N VAL A 27 -8.68 -2.69 2.30
CA VAL A 27 -8.04 -3.81 1.62
C VAL A 27 -8.11 -5.03 2.52
N PHE A 28 -8.76 -6.07 2.04
CA PHE A 28 -8.93 -7.34 2.76
C PHE A 28 -7.92 -8.35 2.21
N GLY A 29 -6.87 -8.59 2.97
CA GLY A 29 -5.76 -9.44 2.58
C GLY A 29 -4.61 -8.66 1.96
N VAL A 30 -3.43 -8.72 2.60
CA VAL A 30 -2.21 -8.06 2.12
C VAL A 30 -1.13 -9.09 1.75
N GLY A 31 -1.56 -10.14 1.04
CA GLY A 31 -0.68 -11.20 0.52
C GLY A 31 -0.09 -10.85 -0.85
N GLY A 32 -0.07 -11.83 -1.75
CA GLY A 32 0.53 -11.68 -3.08
C GLY A 32 -0.08 -10.56 -3.92
N VAL A 33 -1.41 -10.54 -4.03
CA VAL A 33 -2.13 -9.51 -4.79
C VAL A 33 -2.38 -8.27 -3.93
N GLY A 34 -2.88 -8.45 -2.72
CA GLY A 34 -3.27 -7.35 -1.83
C GLY A 34 -2.13 -6.44 -1.43
N SER A 35 -0.93 -6.96 -1.23
CA SER A 35 0.23 -6.13 -0.86
C SER A 35 0.64 -5.20 -2.00
N PHE A 36 0.71 -5.70 -3.22
CA PHE A 36 1.01 -4.87 -4.39
C PHE A 36 -0.11 -3.89 -4.70
N CYS A 37 -1.38 -4.32 -4.55
CA CYS A 37 -2.53 -3.44 -4.70
C CYS A 37 -2.49 -2.28 -3.69
N THR A 38 -2.21 -2.57 -2.43
CA THR A 38 -2.10 -1.56 -1.38
C THR A 38 -1.01 -0.55 -1.68
N GLU A 39 0.15 -1.03 -2.11
CA GLU A 39 1.25 -0.12 -2.49
C GLU A 39 0.87 0.75 -3.68
N ALA A 40 0.25 0.18 -4.70
CA ALA A 40 -0.19 0.95 -5.85
C ALA A 40 -1.20 2.05 -5.46
N LEU A 41 -2.14 1.73 -4.58
CA LEU A 41 -3.11 2.70 -4.08
C LEU A 41 -2.43 3.82 -3.28
N ALA A 42 -1.49 3.47 -2.41
CA ALA A 42 -0.73 4.46 -1.64
C ALA A 42 0.05 5.39 -2.56
N ARG A 43 0.75 4.84 -3.56
CA ARG A 43 1.54 5.63 -4.52
C ARG A 43 0.65 6.46 -5.45
N ALA A 44 -0.58 6.04 -5.70
CA ALA A 44 -1.55 6.82 -6.45
C ALA A 44 -2.12 8.01 -5.66
N GLY A 45 -1.95 8.03 -4.35
CA GLY A 45 -2.39 9.14 -3.52
C GLY A 45 -3.74 8.95 -2.85
N ILE A 46 -4.20 7.72 -2.67
CA ILE A 46 -5.40 7.44 -1.88
C ILE A 46 -5.20 7.97 -0.46
N GLY A 47 -6.17 8.76 0.02
CA GLY A 47 -6.04 9.50 1.27
C GLY A 47 -6.09 8.65 2.54
N ALA A 48 -6.81 7.54 2.53
CA ALA A 48 -6.90 6.63 3.67
C ALA A 48 -7.01 5.18 3.22
N LEU A 49 -6.21 4.33 3.83
CA LEU A 49 -6.21 2.88 3.59
C LEU A 49 -6.41 2.16 4.92
N THR A 50 -7.38 1.25 4.95
CA THR A 50 -7.59 0.37 6.10
C THR A 50 -7.24 -1.05 5.67
N LEU A 51 -6.33 -1.68 6.40
CA LEU A 51 -5.79 -2.98 6.04
C LEU A 51 -6.29 -4.06 6.99
N PHE A 52 -6.77 -5.16 6.42
CA PHE A 52 -7.26 -6.32 7.18
C PHE A 52 -6.49 -7.56 6.75
N ASP A 53 -5.74 -8.14 7.66
CA ASP A 53 -5.07 -9.42 7.46
C ASP A 53 -4.74 -10.01 8.82
N SER A 54 -5.11 -11.26 9.05
CA SER A 54 -4.90 -11.94 10.34
C SER A 54 -3.62 -12.77 10.38
N ASP A 55 -2.91 -12.89 9.25
CA ASP A 55 -1.74 -13.76 9.13
C ASP A 55 -0.44 -13.04 9.50
N ASP A 56 0.54 -13.84 9.91
CA ASP A 56 1.92 -13.42 10.05
C ASP A 56 2.70 -13.75 8.78
N ILE A 57 3.78 -13.02 8.55
CA ILE A 57 4.64 -13.25 7.40
C ILE A 57 5.42 -14.55 7.58
N ALA A 58 5.37 -15.42 6.57
CA ALA A 58 6.12 -16.67 6.53
C ALA A 58 7.25 -16.60 5.50
N VAL A 59 8.30 -17.40 5.70
CA VAL A 59 9.43 -17.48 4.76
C VAL A 59 8.94 -17.80 3.35
N SER A 60 7.95 -18.69 3.22
CA SER A 60 7.39 -19.07 1.92
C SER A 60 6.67 -17.93 1.19
N ASN A 61 6.40 -16.82 1.86
CA ASN A 61 5.77 -15.65 1.24
C ASN A 61 6.78 -14.79 0.45
N ILE A 62 8.07 -14.96 0.69
CA ILE A 62 9.14 -14.10 0.13
C ILE A 62 9.12 -14.10 -1.40
N ASN A 63 8.73 -15.22 -2.01
CA ASN A 63 8.76 -15.33 -3.46
C ASN A 63 7.77 -14.42 -4.19
N ARG A 64 6.73 -13.89 -3.51
CA ARG A 64 5.65 -13.16 -4.20
C ARG A 64 4.97 -12.06 -3.40
N GLN A 65 5.27 -11.87 -2.13
CA GLN A 65 4.63 -10.85 -1.29
C GLN A 65 5.63 -9.73 -0.99
N ILE A 66 5.27 -8.51 -1.36
CA ILE A 66 6.19 -7.37 -1.27
C ILE A 66 6.66 -7.07 0.16
N ILE A 67 5.83 -7.41 1.15
CA ILE A 67 6.14 -7.18 2.57
C ILE A 67 7.00 -8.30 3.17
N ALA A 68 7.15 -9.42 2.44
CA ALA A 68 7.86 -10.58 2.95
C ALA A 68 9.35 -10.49 2.64
N LEU A 69 10.11 -10.22 3.68
CA LEU A 69 11.58 -10.14 3.67
C LEU A 69 12.08 -10.99 4.83
N HIS A 70 13.34 -11.41 4.80
CA HIS A 70 13.91 -12.16 5.92
C HIS A 70 13.75 -11.44 7.25
N ARG A 71 13.90 -10.12 7.27
CA ARG A 71 13.74 -9.30 8.49
C ARG A 71 12.30 -9.14 8.95
N THR A 72 11.31 -9.41 8.09
CA THR A 72 9.90 -9.22 8.45
C THR A 72 9.18 -10.53 8.75
N VAL A 73 9.80 -11.68 8.52
CA VAL A 73 9.21 -13.00 8.84
C VAL A 73 8.80 -13.06 10.31
N GLY A 74 7.60 -13.55 10.57
CA GLY A 74 7.04 -13.67 11.91
C GLY A 74 6.26 -12.45 12.38
N ARG A 75 6.31 -11.35 11.66
CA ARG A 75 5.56 -10.14 12.00
C ARG A 75 4.17 -10.15 11.34
N PRO A 76 3.18 -9.49 11.95
CA PRO A 76 1.83 -9.39 11.34
C PRO A 76 1.89 -8.68 9.98
N LYS A 77 1.26 -9.28 8.98
CA LYS A 77 1.25 -8.71 7.61
C LYS A 77 0.66 -7.30 7.56
N ALA A 78 -0.47 -7.08 8.23
CA ALA A 78 -1.12 -5.77 8.24
C ALA A 78 -0.22 -4.69 8.85
N ALA A 79 0.48 -5.01 9.94
CA ALA A 79 1.38 -4.06 10.60
C ALA A 79 2.57 -3.68 9.71
N VAL A 80 3.18 -4.68 9.06
CA VAL A 80 4.33 -4.45 8.18
C VAL A 80 3.91 -3.65 6.95
N MET A 81 2.76 -3.97 6.35
CA MET A 81 2.25 -3.21 5.22
C MET A 81 1.94 -1.76 5.61
N ARG A 82 1.36 -1.55 6.78
CA ARG A 82 1.10 -0.20 7.30
C ARG A 82 2.39 0.61 7.42
N GLU A 83 3.43 0.03 8.02
CA GLU A 83 4.73 0.71 8.13
C GLU A 83 5.27 1.12 6.75
N ARG A 84 5.16 0.22 5.78
CA ARG A 84 5.63 0.47 4.43
C ARG A 84 4.88 1.62 3.75
N ILE A 85 3.54 1.62 3.82
CA ILE A 85 2.76 2.67 3.15
C ILE A 85 2.84 4.02 3.86
N LEU A 86 3.12 4.05 5.16
CA LEU A 86 3.35 5.31 5.88
C LEU A 86 4.64 6.01 5.43
N ASP A 87 5.52 5.29 4.77
CA ASP A 87 6.76 5.83 4.20
C ASP A 87 6.58 6.23 2.73
N ILE A 88 5.38 6.16 2.24
CA ILE A 88 4.96 6.59 0.91
C ILE A 88 4.02 7.80 1.03
#